data_595841932fb8bd8b954212f95dcce687
#
_entry.id   595841932fb8bd8b954212f95dcce687
#
_cell.length_a   1.000
_cell.length_b   1.000
_cell.length_c   1.000
_cell.angle_alpha   90.00
_cell.angle_beta   90.00
_cell.angle_gamma   90.00
#
_symmetry.space_group_name_H-M   'P 1'
#
loop_
_entity.id
_entity.type
_entity.pdbx_description
1 polymer ?
#
loop_
_entity_poly.entity_id
_entity_poly.type
_entity_poly.pdbx_seq_one_letter_code
_entity_poly.pdbx_strand_id
1 'polypeptide(L)'
;MSVASEITRLNGAKADIIQAITDKGVTVPSSAKLDDMALLIASITGGGGSFEADNIVNIVQINKMVVVDSNGYIGFDLTNFFQYRGSTYYYNYAILSTGDDFSSKGLGQVTFYTPASNNIGGRVYNTVIIGGKEWMAENLDFKFSGLAIGQGSSSSEPRANYYQNNEATYGVNGNKYGLLYNWIAVKYLEDHKSELIPGWHVPTTTEWDALATAVGGSGVAGTKLKSTTGWSSGNGDGSYGFAAFPAGYQSSGSFYDLGSRAYFWTATESSSSYAYYRFFTTGASMNSNDFNKSNGYSVRLVKDSQ
;
A
#
# COMPACT_ATOMS: atom_id res chain seq x y z
N MET A 1 37.42 -14.96 -3.92
CA MET A 1 37.00 -16.37 -4.14
C MET A 1 37.17 -16.69 -5.62
N SER A 2 37.67 -17.88 -5.98
CA SER A 2 37.77 -18.28 -7.38
C SER A 2 36.37 -18.67 -7.91
N VAL A 3 36.16 -18.57 -9.21
CA VAL A 3 34.91 -19.02 -9.85
C VAL A 3 34.65 -20.51 -9.52
N ALA A 4 35.67 -21.31 -9.47
CA ALA A 4 35.59 -22.74 -9.15
C ALA A 4 35.09 -22.96 -7.71
N SER A 5 35.54 -22.18 -6.73
CA SER A 5 35.08 -22.30 -5.34
C SER A 5 33.63 -21.88 -5.19
N GLU A 6 33.18 -20.89 -5.95
CA GLU A 6 31.80 -20.42 -5.94
C GLU A 6 30.84 -21.44 -6.61
N ILE A 7 31.28 -22.08 -7.71
CA ILE A 7 30.51 -23.15 -8.34
C ILE A 7 30.34 -24.33 -7.38
N THR A 8 31.40 -24.70 -6.65
CA THR A 8 31.34 -25.79 -5.65
C THR A 8 30.36 -25.45 -4.53
N ARG A 9 30.39 -24.22 -4.03
CA ARG A 9 29.46 -23.75 -2.99
C ARG A 9 27.99 -23.76 -3.47
N LEU A 10 27.73 -23.31 -4.69
CA LEU A 10 26.38 -23.30 -5.28
C LEU A 10 25.84 -24.72 -5.51
N ASN A 11 26.69 -25.65 -5.95
CA ASN A 11 26.32 -27.05 -6.11
C ASN A 11 26.00 -27.71 -4.76
N GLY A 12 26.74 -27.38 -3.69
CA GLY A 12 26.44 -27.83 -2.34
C GLY A 12 25.08 -27.31 -1.87
N ALA A 13 24.84 -26.01 -1.98
CA ALA A 13 23.56 -25.42 -1.61
C ALA A 13 22.38 -26.03 -2.39
N LYS A 14 22.56 -26.30 -3.68
CA LYS A 14 21.55 -27.00 -4.49
C LYS A 14 21.23 -28.38 -3.94
N ALA A 15 22.25 -29.16 -3.56
CA ALA A 15 22.08 -30.51 -3.01
C ALA A 15 21.30 -30.48 -1.69
N ASP A 16 21.62 -29.53 -0.81
CA ASP A 16 20.93 -29.35 0.47
C ASP A 16 19.44 -28.99 0.27
N ILE A 17 19.14 -28.13 -0.68
CA ILE A 17 17.76 -27.77 -1.03
C ILE A 17 17.01 -29.00 -1.57
N ILE A 18 17.62 -29.76 -2.48
CA ILE A 18 17.03 -30.99 -3.02
C ILE A 18 16.70 -31.97 -1.90
N GLN A 19 17.61 -32.15 -0.95
CA GLN A 19 17.40 -33.05 0.19
C GLN A 19 16.22 -32.55 1.04
N ALA A 20 16.20 -31.28 1.40
CA ALA A 20 15.13 -30.70 2.19
C ALA A 20 13.73 -30.82 1.53
N ILE A 21 13.65 -30.67 0.22
CA ILE A 21 12.40 -30.84 -0.55
C ILE A 21 11.98 -32.32 -0.56
N THR A 22 12.95 -33.23 -0.74
CA THR A 22 12.72 -34.68 -0.77
C THR A 22 12.26 -35.20 0.59
N ASP A 23 12.83 -34.70 1.69
CA ASP A 23 12.43 -35.03 3.07
C ASP A 23 10.97 -34.59 3.37
N LYS A 24 10.43 -33.66 2.60
CA LYS A 24 9.01 -33.24 2.65
C LYS A 24 8.12 -34.04 1.70
N GLY A 25 8.63 -35.15 1.12
CA GLY A 25 7.84 -36.04 0.28
C GLY A 25 7.66 -35.58 -1.16
N VAL A 26 8.37 -34.55 -1.62
CA VAL A 26 8.31 -34.08 -3.01
C VAL A 26 9.45 -34.70 -3.81
N THR A 27 9.11 -35.36 -4.92
CA THR A 27 10.09 -35.92 -5.85
C THR A 27 10.74 -34.78 -6.65
N VAL A 28 12.06 -34.66 -6.54
CA VAL A 28 12.85 -33.68 -7.28
C VAL A 28 13.43 -34.38 -8.52
N PRO A 29 13.09 -33.89 -9.76
CA PRO A 29 13.70 -34.44 -10.96
C PRO A 29 15.21 -34.27 -10.97
N SER A 30 15.95 -35.29 -11.47
CA SER A 30 17.41 -35.22 -11.57
C SER A 30 17.91 -34.09 -12.48
N SER A 31 17.09 -33.64 -13.42
CA SER A 31 17.36 -32.50 -14.29
C SER A 31 17.03 -31.13 -13.70
N ALA A 32 16.48 -31.09 -12.48
CA ALA A 32 16.05 -29.83 -11.86
C ALA A 32 17.20 -28.83 -11.71
N LYS A 33 16.97 -27.60 -12.12
CA LYS A 33 17.88 -26.47 -11.99
C LYS A 33 17.57 -25.69 -10.71
N LEU A 34 18.45 -24.79 -10.31
CA LEU A 34 18.21 -23.90 -9.18
C LEU A 34 16.90 -23.10 -9.34
N ASP A 35 16.58 -22.68 -10.56
CA ASP A 35 15.37 -21.94 -10.88
C ASP A 35 14.09 -22.78 -10.67
N ASP A 36 14.19 -24.11 -10.80
CA ASP A 36 13.07 -25.02 -10.59
C ASP A 36 12.78 -25.26 -9.09
N MET A 37 13.73 -24.94 -8.22
CA MET A 37 13.61 -25.22 -6.78
C MET A 37 12.46 -24.43 -6.14
N ALA A 38 12.21 -23.21 -6.61
CA ALA A 38 11.09 -22.41 -6.12
C ALA A 38 9.73 -23.08 -6.40
N LEU A 39 9.57 -23.68 -7.58
CA LEU A 39 8.36 -24.41 -7.96
C LEU A 39 8.24 -25.74 -7.19
N LEU A 40 9.35 -26.41 -6.94
CA LEU A 40 9.39 -27.65 -6.18
C LEU A 40 9.09 -27.40 -4.70
N ILE A 41 9.62 -26.34 -4.11
CA ILE A 41 9.27 -25.90 -2.75
C ILE A 41 7.78 -25.57 -2.67
N ALA A 42 7.23 -24.91 -3.68
CA ALA A 42 5.80 -24.61 -3.74
C ALA A 42 4.92 -25.88 -3.87
N SER A 43 5.46 -26.99 -4.33
CA SER A 43 4.74 -28.26 -4.44
C SER A 43 4.72 -29.09 -3.13
N ILE A 44 5.43 -28.65 -2.09
CA ILE A 44 5.35 -29.27 -0.77
C ILE A 44 3.93 -29.08 -0.24
N THR A 45 3.13 -30.12 -0.32
CA THR A 45 1.74 -30.09 0.12
C THR A 45 1.66 -30.22 1.64
N GLY A 46 1.36 -29.13 2.26
CA GLY A 46 1.11 -29.07 3.70
C GLY A 46 0.21 -27.87 4.02
N GLY A 47 -1.07 -28.02 3.76
CA GLY A 47 -2.10 -27.12 4.26
C GLY A 47 -2.14 -25.74 3.60
N GLY A 48 -3.32 -25.34 3.10
CA GLY A 48 -3.63 -23.94 2.78
C GLY A 48 -3.64 -23.10 4.05
N GLY A 49 -2.45 -22.88 4.61
CA GLY A 49 -2.23 -22.03 5.77
C GLY A 49 -1.57 -20.73 5.32
N SER A 50 -1.91 -19.64 5.95
CA SER A 50 -1.09 -18.44 5.96
C SER A 50 0.36 -18.85 6.21
N PHE A 51 1.30 -18.29 5.48
CA PHE A 51 2.70 -18.41 5.84
C PHE A 51 2.90 -17.78 7.21
N GLU A 52 3.08 -18.59 8.22
CA GLU A 52 3.59 -18.10 9.49
C GLU A 52 5.10 -17.94 9.36
N ALA A 53 5.62 -16.86 9.88
CA ALA A 53 7.05 -16.54 9.79
C ALA A 53 7.93 -17.69 10.31
N ASP A 54 7.44 -18.43 11.29
CA ASP A 54 8.12 -19.57 11.91
C ASP A 54 8.29 -20.79 10.97
N ASN A 55 7.57 -20.83 9.86
CA ASN A 55 7.62 -21.90 8.88
C ASN A 55 8.45 -21.56 7.65
N ILE A 56 9.02 -20.39 7.58
CA ILE A 56 9.85 -19.96 6.47
C ILE A 56 11.31 -20.22 6.82
N VAL A 57 11.80 -21.38 6.47
CA VAL A 57 13.20 -21.74 6.62
C VAL A 57 13.90 -21.51 5.27
N ASN A 58 14.67 -20.46 5.15
CA ASN A 58 15.52 -20.14 3.99
C ASN A 58 14.81 -20.13 2.64
N ILE A 59 14.21 -19.03 2.27
CA ILE A 59 13.90 -18.77 0.88
C ILE A 59 15.11 -18.15 0.20
N VAL A 60 15.57 -18.82 -0.83
CA VAL A 60 16.67 -18.36 -1.67
C VAL A 60 16.32 -17.01 -2.30
N GLN A 61 17.32 -16.18 -2.43
CA GLN A 61 17.25 -14.91 -3.11
C GLN A 61 16.57 -15.02 -4.48
N ILE A 62 15.39 -14.45 -4.58
CA ILE A 62 14.73 -14.19 -5.85
C ILE A 62 14.72 -12.68 -5.99
N ASN A 63 15.45 -12.13 -6.96
CA ASN A 63 15.52 -10.69 -7.24
C ASN A 63 15.84 -9.82 -6.00
N LYS A 64 16.86 -10.18 -5.24
CA LYS A 64 17.31 -9.48 -4.01
C LYS A 64 16.44 -9.68 -2.78
N MET A 65 15.46 -10.55 -2.82
CA MET A 65 14.72 -10.93 -1.63
C MET A 65 15.54 -11.93 -0.82
N VAL A 66 15.76 -11.67 0.44
CA VAL A 66 16.36 -12.62 1.38
C VAL A 66 15.33 -12.92 2.44
N VAL A 67 14.84 -14.13 2.48
CA VAL A 67 14.14 -14.66 3.65
C VAL A 67 15.16 -15.42 4.46
N VAL A 68 15.29 -15.06 5.70
CA VAL A 68 16.27 -15.63 6.59
C VAL A 68 15.54 -16.32 7.71
N ASP A 69 15.94 -17.46 7.94
CA ASP A 69 15.83 -18.48 8.96
C ASP A 69 14.72 -18.38 10.06
N SER A 70 14.60 -19.48 10.80
CA SER A 70 13.69 -19.65 11.95
C SER A 70 13.81 -18.61 13.07
N ASN A 71 14.76 -17.67 12.97
CA ASN A 71 14.94 -16.59 13.93
C ASN A 71 14.36 -15.25 13.43
N GLY A 72 13.66 -15.28 12.33
CA GLY A 72 12.75 -14.19 12.00
C GLY A 72 13.32 -13.04 11.22
N TYR A 73 14.29 -13.26 10.35
CA TYR A 73 14.74 -12.19 9.46
C TYR A 73 14.10 -12.26 8.11
N ILE A 74 13.38 -11.22 7.75
CA ILE A 74 12.92 -11.00 6.37
C ILE A 74 13.47 -9.66 5.91
N GLY A 75 14.43 -9.72 4.99
CA GLY A 75 14.90 -8.51 4.29
C GLY A 75 14.17 -8.40 2.96
N PHE A 76 13.33 -7.41 2.80
CA PHE A 76 12.68 -7.12 1.55
C PHE A 76 13.20 -5.82 0.96
N ASP A 77 13.56 -5.85 -0.31
CA ASP A 77 13.54 -4.64 -1.12
C ASP A 77 12.07 -4.35 -1.46
N LEU A 78 11.56 -3.22 -1.01
CA LEU A 78 10.15 -2.82 -1.17
C LEU A 78 9.68 -2.72 -2.63
N THR A 79 10.58 -2.86 -3.59
CA THR A 79 10.28 -2.89 -5.02
C THR A 79 10.06 -4.29 -5.55
N ASN A 80 10.18 -5.34 -4.72
CA ASN A 80 10.23 -6.71 -5.16
C ASN A 80 8.93 -7.48 -4.89
N PHE A 81 8.76 -8.50 -5.68
CA PHE A 81 7.69 -9.47 -5.61
C PHE A 81 8.27 -10.88 -5.62
N PHE A 82 7.48 -11.86 -5.23
CA PHE A 82 7.80 -13.28 -5.42
C PHE A 82 6.63 -14.03 -6.06
N GLN A 83 6.94 -15.16 -6.68
CA GLN A 83 5.97 -16.05 -7.30
C GLN A 83 5.68 -17.23 -6.35
N TYR A 84 4.42 -17.48 -6.09
CA TYR A 84 3.97 -18.64 -5.34
C TYR A 84 2.70 -19.24 -5.95
N ARG A 85 2.73 -20.52 -6.26
CA ARG A 85 1.63 -21.25 -6.90
C ARG A 85 1.06 -20.54 -8.15
N GLY A 86 1.93 -19.98 -8.97
CA GLY A 86 1.57 -19.27 -10.20
C GLY A 86 1.02 -17.86 -9.98
N SER A 87 0.91 -17.39 -8.75
CA SER A 87 0.52 -16.02 -8.43
C SER A 87 1.74 -15.19 -8.02
N THR A 88 1.74 -13.93 -8.39
CA THR A 88 2.75 -12.96 -7.98
C THR A 88 2.26 -12.29 -6.69
N TYR A 89 3.09 -12.27 -5.68
CA TYR A 89 2.81 -11.65 -4.39
C TYR A 89 3.75 -10.47 -4.16
N TYR A 90 3.20 -9.39 -3.63
CA TYR A 90 3.95 -8.23 -3.17
C TYR A 90 3.87 -8.15 -1.65
N TYR A 91 4.76 -7.42 -1.06
CA TYR A 91 4.80 -7.23 0.38
C TYR A 91 5.06 -5.74 0.71
N ASN A 92 4.49 -5.30 1.81
CA ASN A 92 4.53 -3.91 2.26
C ASN A 92 5.32 -3.75 3.57
N TYR A 93 6.49 -4.38 3.66
CA TYR A 93 7.31 -4.32 4.85
C TYR A 93 8.45 -3.35 4.75
N ALA A 94 8.69 -2.64 5.83
CA ALA A 94 9.99 -2.05 6.08
C ALA A 94 11.02 -3.17 6.30
N ILE A 95 12.22 -3.00 5.77
CA ILE A 95 13.34 -3.89 6.03
C ILE A 95 13.57 -3.93 7.54
N LEU A 96 13.51 -5.11 8.09
CA LEU A 96 13.98 -5.35 9.45
C LEU A 96 15.50 -5.54 9.39
N SER A 97 16.21 -4.85 10.26
CA SER A 97 17.65 -5.05 10.38
C SER A 97 17.95 -6.43 10.96
N THR A 98 19.13 -6.97 10.62
CA THR A 98 19.63 -8.20 11.24
C THR A 98 19.60 -8.06 12.77
N GLY A 99 18.84 -8.89 13.46
CA GLY A 99 18.68 -8.85 14.91
C GLY A 99 17.31 -8.40 15.39
N ASP A 100 16.42 -7.99 14.48
CA ASP A 100 15.05 -7.66 14.86
C ASP A 100 14.21 -8.93 15.04
N ASP A 101 13.64 -9.07 16.21
CA ASP A 101 12.68 -10.13 16.53
C ASP A 101 11.27 -9.71 16.08
N PHE A 102 10.65 -10.50 15.22
CA PHE A 102 9.30 -10.29 14.73
C PHE A 102 8.27 -10.22 15.84
N SER A 103 8.40 -11.07 16.85
CA SER A 103 7.45 -11.13 17.96
C SER A 103 7.51 -9.87 18.82
N SER A 104 8.71 -9.34 19.04
CA SER A 104 8.91 -8.10 19.81
C SER A 104 8.38 -6.85 19.13
N LYS A 105 8.24 -6.89 17.79
CA LYS A 105 7.71 -5.79 16.99
C LYS A 105 6.22 -5.93 16.65
N GLY A 106 5.55 -6.95 17.20
CA GLY A 106 4.15 -7.21 16.93
C GLY A 106 3.87 -7.65 15.48
N LEU A 107 4.89 -8.10 14.78
CA LEU A 107 4.82 -8.55 13.39
C LEU A 107 4.72 -10.09 13.33
N GLY A 108 3.81 -10.68 14.11
CA GLY A 108 3.61 -12.12 14.18
C GLY A 108 3.08 -12.76 12.89
N GLN A 109 2.66 -11.96 11.90
CA GLN A 109 2.20 -12.43 10.60
C GLN A 109 2.69 -11.52 9.49
N VAL A 110 3.29 -12.11 8.46
CA VAL A 110 3.56 -11.43 7.19
C VAL A 110 2.37 -11.68 6.28
N THR A 111 1.61 -10.64 5.96
CA THR A 111 0.49 -10.77 5.02
C THR A 111 1.01 -10.67 3.61
N PHE A 112 0.94 -11.77 2.89
CA PHE A 112 1.19 -11.80 1.46
C PHE A 112 -0.14 -11.59 0.72
N TYR A 113 -0.13 -10.76 -0.30
CA TYR A 113 -1.30 -10.53 -1.12
C TYR A 113 -0.98 -10.58 -2.61
N THR A 114 -1.96 -10.96 -3.40
CA THR A 114 -1.83 -10.94 -4.85
C THR A 114 -1.94 -9.50 -5.37
N PRO A 115 -1.28 -9.16 -6.49
CA PRO A 115 -1.36 -7.82 -7.08
C PRO A 115 -2.79 -7.37 -7.36
N ALA A 116 -3.71 -8.32 -7.58
CA ALA A 116 -5.11 -8.03 -7.82
C ALA A 116 -5.80 -7.34 -6.64
N SER A 117 -5.26 -7.48 -5.41
CA SER A 117 -5.91 -6.93 -4.23
C SER A 117 -5.63 -5.44 -4.00
N ASN A 118 -4.54 -4.91 -4.53
CA ASN A 118 -4.15 -3.49 -4.39
C ASN A 118 -3.60 -2.88 -5.68
N ASN A 119 -3.76 -3.60 -6.82
CA ASN A 119 -3.48 -3.06 -8.13
C ASN A 119 -4.72 -2.33 -8.66
N ILE A 120 -4.62 -1.03 -8.78
CA ILE A 120 -5.69 -0.17 -9.29
C ILE A 120 -5.16 0.58 -10.51
N GLY A 121 -5.79 0.33 -11.66
CA GLY A 121 -5.39 0.96 -12.92
C GLY A 121 -3.97 0.61 -13.37
N GLY A 122 -3.47 -0.58 -13.02
CA GLY A 122 -2.10 -1.01 -13.36
C GLY A 122 -1.02 -0.53 -12.40
N ARG A 123 -1.38 0.22 -11.34
CA ARG A 123 -0.46 0.63 -10.27
C ARG A 123 -0.75 -0.14 -8.98
N VAL A 124 0.30 -0.65 -8.36
CA VAL A 124 0.25 -1.25 -7.03
C VAL A 124 0.44 -0.16 -5.99
N TYR A 125 -0.47 -0.07 -5.03
CA TYR A 125 -0.42 0.89 -3.92
C TYR A 125 0.06 0.21 -2.65
N ASN A 126 0.88 0.91 -1.88
CA ASN A 126 1.22 0.48 -0.52
C ASN A 126 -0.02 0.58 0.37
N THR A 127 -0.14 -0.38 1.29
CA THR A 127 -1.26 -0.45 2.22
C THR A 127 -0.79 -0.66 3.66
N VAL A 128 -1.67 -0.35 4.62
CA VAL A 128 -1.46 -0.57 6.05
C VAL A 128 -2.74 -1.08 6.69
N ILE A 129 -2.62 -1.90 7.72
CA ILE A 129 -3.77 -2.36 8.51
C ILE A 129 -3.87 -1.49 9.76
N ILE A 130 -4.99 -0.80 9.91
CA ILE A 130 -5.28 0.03 11.07
C ILE A 130 -6.72 -0.23 11.52
N GLY A 131 -6.90 -0.56 12.80
CA GLY A 131 -8.22 -0.86 13.35
C GLY A 131 -8.90 -2.07 12.69
N GLY A 132 -8.13 -3.05 12.21
CA GLY A 132 -8.62 -4.23 11.53
C GLY A 132 -9.05 -4.02 10.08
N LYS A 133 -8.86 -2.82 9.52
CA LYS A 133 -9.13 -2.51 8.10
C LYS A 133 -7.84 -2.23 7.35
N GLU A 134 -7.77 -2.66 6.10
CA GLU A 134 -6.66 -2.37 5.19
C GLU A 134 -6.92 -1.04 4.47
N TRP A 135 -5.99 -0.09 4.63
CA TRP A 135 -6.05 1.26 4.10
C TRP A 135 -4.92 1.49 3.11
N MET A 136 -5.16 2.25 2.06
CA MET A 136 -4.07 2.78 1.26
C MET A 136 -3.13 3.65 2.11
N ALA A 137 -1.82 3.44 1.95
CA ALA A 137 -0.76 4.26 2.56
C ALA A 137 -0.26 5.37 1.62
N GLU A 138 -0.88 5.51 0.45
CA GLU A 138 -0.55 6.50 -0.58
C GLU A 138 -1.82 7.19 -1.06
N ASN A 139 -1.69 8.44 -1.53
CA ASN A 139 -2.79 9.14 -2.17
C ASN A 139 -3.10 8.50 -3.53
N LEU A 140 -4.36 8.34 -3.85
CA LEU A 140 -4.80 7.76 -5.11
C LEU A 140 -4.32 8.61 -6.31
N ASP A 141 -3.79 7.95 -7.33
CA ASP A 141 -3.31 8.53 -8.59
C ASP A 141 -3.85 7.70 -9.77
N PHE A 142 -5.14 7.42 -9.73
CA PHE A 142 -5.81 6.57 -10.72
C PHE A 142 -6.58 7.39 -11.74
N LYS A 143 -6.20 7.24 -13.01
CA LYS A 143 -6.90 7.84 -14.14
C LYS A 143 -7.82 6.79 -14.77
N PHE A 144 -9.12 6.97 -14.60
CA PHE A 144 -10.13 6.08 -15.22
C PHE A 144 -10.78 6.74 -16.45
N SER A 145 -11.42 5.94 -17.28
CA SER A 145 -12.13 6.42 -18.46
C SER A 145 -13.25 7.39 -18.08
N GLY A 146 -13.30 8.55 -18.71
CA GLY A 146 -14.26 9.62 -18.39
C GLY A 146 -13.78 10.62 -17.34
N LEU A 147 -12.60 10.41 -16.71
CA LEU A 147 -11.99 11.38 -15.83
C LEU A 147 -11.27 12.47 -16.62
N ALA A 148 -11.69 13.71 -16.52
CA ALA A 148 -10.98 14.84 -17.13
C ALA A 148 -9.83 15.31 -16.22
N ILE A 149 -8.62 15.40 -16.77
CA ILE A 149 -7.40 15.78 -16.04
C ILE A 149 -7.00 17.21 -16.41
N GLY A 150 -6.64 18.04 -15.41
CA GLY A 150 -6.04 19.35 -15.61
C GLY A 150 -7.01 20.44 -16.08
N GLN A 151 -8.32 20.22 -15.99
CA GLN A 151 -9.34 21.13 -16.51
C GLN A 151 -10.07 21.98 -15.45
N GLY A 152 -9.45 22.11 -14.27
CA GLY A 152 -10.02 22.91 -13.19
C GLY A 152 -11.18 22.23 -12.46
N SER A 153 -12.15 23.03 -11.98
CA SER A 153 -13.30 22.55 -11.18
C SER A 153 -14.51 22.23 -12.05
N SER A 154 -15.30 21.24 -11.65
CA SER A 154 -16.62 20.94 -12.23
C SER A 154 -17.57 20.46 -11.15
N SER A 155 -18.83 20.85 -11.23
CA SER A 155 -19.91 20.36 -10.35
C SER A 155 -20.74 19.23 -10.98
N SER A 156 -20.46 18.85 -12.22
CA SER A 156 -21.27 17.87 -12.97
C SER A 156 -20.46 16.75 -13.63
N GLU A 157 -19.14 16.94 -13.79
CA GLU A 157 -18.29 15.98 -14.47
C GLU A 157 -17.16 15.48 -13.57
N PRO A 158 -16.76 14.21 -13.66
CA PRO A 158 -15.59 13.69 -12.95
C PRO A 158 -14.32 14.42 -13.40
N ARG A 159 -13.63 15.05 -12.47
CA ARG A 159 -12.37 15.75 -12.72
C ARG A 159 -11.33 15.46 -11.67
N ALA A 160 -10.07 15.49 -12.08
CA ALA A 160 -8.93 15.49 -11.18
C ALA A 160 -7.81 16.37 -11.73
N ASN A 161 -6.94 16.82 -10.82
CA ASN A 161 -5.82 17.68 -11.18
C ASN A 161 -4.58 17.26 -10.40
N TYR A 162 -3.43 17.27 -11.03
CA TYR A 162 -2.17 17.35 -10.29
C TYR A 162 -2.04 18.76 -9.70
N TYR A 163 -1.34 18.88 -8.58
CA TYR A 163 -1.12 20.19 -7.98
C TYR A 163 -0.50 21.15 -9.02
N GLN A 164 -1.05 22.33 -9.14
CA GLN A 164 -0.70 23.34 -10.19
C GLN A 164 -0.80 22.82 -11.63
N ASN A 165 -1.58 21.78 -11.89
CA ASN A 165 -1.65 21.09 -13.18
C ASN A 165 -0.29 20.60 -13.70
N ASN A 166 0.66 20.39 -12.81
CA ASN A 166 2.03 20.00 -13.14
C ASN A 166 2.24 18.50 -12.94
N GLU A 167 1.90 17.71 -13.96
CA GLU A 167 2.10 16.27 -13.97
C GLU A 167 3.58 15.88 -13.88
N ALA A 168 4.47 16.66 -14.51
CA ALA A 168 5.89 16.36 -14.51
C ALA A 168 6.51 16.40 -13.11
N THR A 169 5.97 17.22 -12.21
CA THR A 169 6.44 17.33 -10.82
C THR A 169 5.61 16.47 -9.87
N TYR A 170 4.29 16.40 -10.06
CA TYR A 170 3.37 15.80 -9.10
C TYR A 170 2.72 14.50 -9.60
N GLY A 171 3.01 14.06 -10.82
CA GLY A 171 2.44 12.89 -11.46
C GLY A 171 3.44 11.77 -11.78
N VAL A 172 4.70 11.90 -11.39
CA VAL A 172 5.69 10.85 -11.60
C VAL A 172 5.46 9.65 -10.67
N ASN A 173 5.68 8.45 -11.16
CA ASN A 173 5.55 7.22 -10.38
C ASN A 173 6.31 7.32 -9.05
N GLY A 174 5.61 7.00 -7.95
CA GLY A 174 6.13 7.16 -6.59
C GLY A 174 5.94 8.56 -6.00
N ASN A 175 5.31 9.48 -6.71
CA ASN A 175 4.94 10.76 -6.16
C ASN A 175 3.83 10.59 -5.11
N LYS A 176 4.09 11.10 -3.92
CA LYS A 176 3.22 10.95 -2.74
C LYS A 176 2.01 11.87 -2.75
N TYR A 177 1.97 12.83 -3.67
CA TYR A 177 0.87 13.82 -3.73
C TYR A 177 -0.43 13.22 -4.28
N GLY A 178 -0.35 12.36 -5.31
CA GLY A 178 -1.50 11.80 -6.00
C GLY A 178 -2.27 12.85 -6.80
N LEU A 179 -3.49 12.49 -7.22
CA LEU A 179 -4.44 13.40 -7.88
C LEU A 179 -5.38 14.03 -6.85
N LEU A 180 -5.80 15.25 -7.15
CA LEU A 180 -6.84 15.98 -6.43
C LEU A 180 -8.15 15.81 -7.21
N TYR A 181 -9.02 14.94 -6.74
CA TYR A 181 -10.30 14.57 -7.36
C TYR A 181 -11.42 15.49 -6.88
N ASN A 182 -12.33 15.90 -7.78
CA ASN A 182 -13.59 16.45 -7.32
C ASN A 182 -14.50 15.33 -6.77
N TRP A 183 -15.54 15.71 -5.99
CA TRP A 183 -16.40 14.69 -5.39
C TRP A 183 -17.28 13.95 -6.42
N ILE A 184 -17.48 14.53 -7.61
CA ILE A 184 -18.17 13.85 -8.71
C ILE A 184 -17.33 12.65 -9.18
N ALA A 185 -16.00 12.78 -9.23
CA ALA A 185 -15.10 11.66 -9.52
C ALA A 185 -15.12 10.61 -8.39
N VAL A 186 -15.20 11.02 -7.12
CA VAL A 186 -15.39 10.12 -5.97
C VAL A 186 -16.67 9.31 -6.11
N LYS A 187 -17.78 9.98 -6.40
CA LYS A 187 -19.08 9.33 -6.62
C LYS A 187 -19.04 8.36 -7.80
N TYR A 188 -18.39 8.74 -8.88
CA TYR A 188 -18.20 7.87 -10.04
C TYR A 188 -17.39 6.61 -9.69
N LEU A 189 -16.31 6.75 -8.92
CA LEU A 189 -15.52 5.61 -8.41
C LEU A 189 -16.39 4.67 -7.56
N GLU A 190 -17.21 5.21 -6.65
CA GLU A 190 -18.10 4.41 -5.80
C GLU A 190 -19.18 3.68 -6.61
N ASP A 191 -19.80 4.36 -7.57
CA ASP A 191 -20.84 3.77 -8.42
C ASP A 191 -20.31 2.66 -9.34
N HIS A 192 -19.02 2.68 -9.67
CA HIS A 192 -18.34 1.73 -10.56
C HIS A 192 -17.24 0.94 -9.84
N LYS A 193 -17.27 0.86 -8.51
CA LYS A 193 -16.15 0.31 -7.73
C LYS A 193 -15.84 -1.14 -8.03
N SER A 194 -16.82 -1.96 -8.36
CA SER A 194 -16.61 -3.35 -8.74
C SER A 194 -15.75 -3.53 -9.99
N GLU A 195 -15.75 -2.54 -10.87
CA GLU A 195 -14.98 -2.51 -12.11
C GLU A 195 -13.65 -1.74 -11.95
N LEU A 196 -13.71 -0.56 -11.36
CA LEU A 196 -12.59 0.38 -11.33
C LEU A 196 -11.62 0.14 -10.16
N ILE A 197 -12.16 -0.25 -9.00
CA ILE A 197 -11.40 -0.42 -7.74
C ILE A 197 -11.85 -1.70 -7.02
N PRO A 198 -11.82 -2.87 -7.68
CA PRO A 198 -12.41 -4.11 -7.15
C PRO A 198 -11.86 -4.46 -5.77
N GLY A 199 -12.77 -4.69 -4.82
CA GLY A 199 -12.44 -4.97 -3.41
C GLY A 199 -12.06 -3.76 -2.58
N TRP A 200 -12.22 -2.55 -3.13
CA TRP A 200 -11.94 -1.28 -2.45
C TRP A 200 -13.12 -0.31 -2.59
N HIS A 201 -13.19 0.64 -1.67
CA HIS A 201 -14.11 1.76 -1.76
C HIS A 201 -13.50 3.05 -1.17
N VAL A 202 -14.11 4.18 -1.47
CA VAL A 202 -13.75 5.45 -0.82
C VAL A 202 -14.34 5.47 0.58
N PRO A 203 -13.55 5.70 1.64
CA PRO A 203 -14.03 5.60 3.02
C PRO A 203 -15.17 6.56 3.31
N THR A 204 -16.16 6.08 4.04
CA THR A 204 -17.24 6.88 4.63
C THR A 204 -16.73 7.72 5.79
N THR A 205 -17.53 8.69 6.25
CA THR A 205 -17.25 9.43 7.48
C THR A 205 -17.06 8.52 8.69
N THR A 206 -17.89 7.49 8.80
CA THR A 206 -17.83 6.51 9.91
C THR A 206 -16.51 5.72 9.91
N GLU A 207 -16.01 5.34 8.74
CA GLU A 207 -14.74 4.62 8.63
C GLU A 207 -13.55 5.50 8.99
N TRP A 208 -13.55 6.75 8.57
CA TRP A 208 -12.55 7.72 9.01
C TRP A 208 -12.59 7.96 10.53
N ASP A 209 -13.77 7.98 11.13
CA ASP A 209 -13.90 8.13 12.59
C ASP A 209 -13.42 6.87 13.32
N ALA A 210 -13.67 5.68 12.77
CA ALA A 210 -13.12 4.42 13.27
C ALA A 210 -11.58 4.39 13.14
N LEU A 211 -11.02 4.88 12.01
CA LEU A 211 -9.57 5.03 11.85
C LEU A 211 -8.99 5.94 12.93
N ALA A 212 -9.59 7.11 13.17
CA ALA A 212 -9.16 8.02 14.22
C ALA A 212 -9.20 7.37 15.61
N THR A 213 -10.28 6.64 15.90
CA THR A 213 -10.43 5.92 17.17
C THR A 213 -9.33 4.87 17.35
N ALA A 214 -9.02 4.11 16.31
CA ALA A 214 -7.99 3.08 16.33
C ALA A 214 -6.57 3.62 16.62
N VAL A 215 -6.31 4.89 16.32
CA VAL A 215 -5.00 5.52 16.58
C VAL A 215 -4.97 6.41 17.84
N GLY A 216 -6.00 6.35 18.67
CA GLY A 216 -6.07 7.07 19.96
C GLY A 216 -6.99 8.30 19.96
N GLY A 217 -7.82 8.47 18.94
CA GLY A 217 -8.81 9.53 18.84
C GLY A 217 -8.40 10.69 17.92
N SER A 218 -9.37 11.48 17.49
CA SER A 218 -9.19 12.56 16.52
C SER A 218 -8.17 13.62 16.97
N GLY A 219 -8.02 13.86 18.27
CA GLY A 219 -7.10 14.85 18.83
C GLY A 219 -5.61 14.53 18.62
N VAL A 220 -5.28 13.25 18.43
CA VAL A 220 -3.88 12.77 18.21
C VAL A 220 -3.70 12.14 16.83
N ALA A 221 -4.78 11.88 16.10
CA ALA A 221 -4.75 11.18 14.82
C ALA A 221 -3.87 11.90 13.78
N GLY A 222 -3.76 13.22 13.85
CA GLY A 222 -2.87 13.97 12.96
C GLY A 222 -1.39 13.62 13.19
N THR A 223 -0.95 13.51 14.44
CA THR A 223 0.43 13.07 14.75
C THR A 223 0.66 11.63 14.26
N LYS A 224 -0.33 10.76 14.42
CA LYS A 224 -0.22 9.32 14.14
C LYS A 224 -0.33 8.95 12.67
N LEU A 225 -1.11 9.69 11.91
CA LEU A 225 -1.45 9.34 10.53
C LEU A 225 -0.72 10.18 9.46
N LYS A 226 -0.18 11.35 9.81
CA LYS A 226 0.59 12.17 8.88
C LYS A 226 1.89 11.50 8.47
N SER A 227 2.38 11.83 7.28
CA SER A 227 3.71 11.45 6.82
C SER A 227 4.80 12.06 7.69
N THR A 228 5.92 11.37 7.79
CA THR A 228 7.12 11.84 8.53
C THR A 228 7.88 12.94 7.80
N THR A 229 7.49 13.24 6.57
CA THR A 229 8.12 14.26 5.71
C THR A 229 7.08 14.99 4.88
N GLY A 230 7.47 16.12 4.28
CA GLY A 230 6.65 16.89 3.32
C GLY A 230 5.80 17.98 3.97
N TRP A 231 5.61 17.98 5.28
CA TRP A 231 4.93 19.04 6.01
C TRP A 231 5.87 20.20 6.30
N SER A 232 5.38 21.42 6.14
CA SER A 232 6.15 22.65 6.48
C SER A 232 6.52 22.70 7.95
N SER A 233 5.70 22.11 8.82
CA SER A 233 5.97 21.86 10.24
C SER A 233 5.03 20.75 10.75
N GLY A 234 5.33 20.19 11.93
CA GLY A 234 4.46 19.19 12.57
C GLY A 234 4.26 17.92 11.74
N ASN A 235 5.32 17.34 11.21
CA ASN A 235 5.30 16.02 10.59
C ASN A 235 4.66 14.98 11.50
N GLY A 236 4.17 13.88 10.92
CA GLY A 236 3.74 12.70 11.66
C GLY A 236 4.90 11.96 12.31
N ASP A 237 4.60 11.05 13.23
CA ASP A 237 5.58 10.20 13.91
C ASP A 237 5.83 8.86 13.19
N GLY A 238 5.05 8.56 12.14
CA GLY A 238 5.18 7.34 11.34
C GLY A 238 4.65 6.08 12.01
N SER A 239 4.04 6.17 13.20
CA SER A 239 3.65 5.01 14.03
C SER A 239 2.76 3.99 13.32
N TYR A 240 1.91 4.43 12.39
CA TYR A 240 0.95 3.57 11.69
C TYR A 240 1.20 3.42 10.20
N GLY A 241 2.20 4.11 9.63
CA GLY A 241 2.51 4.02 8.21
C GLY A 241 1.43 4.53 7.25
N PHE A 242 0.35 5.13 7.74
CA PHE A 242 -0.71 5.70 6.90
C PHE A 242 -0.21 6.80 5.98
N ALA A 243 0.77 7.58 6.44
CA ALA A 243 1.51 8.58 5.68
C ALA A 243 0.63 9.59 4.92
N ALA A 244 -0.32 10.24 5.61
CA ALA A 244 -1.09 11.34 5.01
C ALA A 244 -0.15 12.46 4.56
N PHE A 245 -0.05 12.66 3.25
CA PHE A 245 0.87 13.62 2.64
C PHE A 245 0.15 14.96 2.39
N PRO A 246 0.80 16.12 2.67
CA PRO A 246 0.15 17.43 2.59
C PRO A 246 0.06 17.94 1.14
N ALA A 247 -0.83 17.32 0.36
CA ALA A 247 -1.02 17.61 -1.05
C ALA A 247 -1.79 18.91 -1.33
N GLY A 248 -2.30 19.59 -0.28
CA GLY A 248 -3.13 20.76 -0.46
C GLY A 248 -4.49 20.43 -1.11
N TYR A 249 -5.05 21.40 -1.83
CA TYR A 249 -6.31 21.23 -2.54
C TYR A 249 -6.41 22.14 -3.77
N GLN A 250 -7.40 21.86 -4.62
CA GLN A 250 -7.77 22.71 -5.77
C GLN A 250 -9.17 23.29 -5.55
N SER A 251 -9.34 24.57 -5.84
CA SER A 251 -10.65 25.26 -5.85
C SER A 251 -10.68 26.31 -6.94
N SER A 252 -11.75 26.32 -7.73
CA SER A 252 -11.97 27.30 -8.78
C SER A 252 -10.77 27.52 -9.72
N GLY A 253 -10.04 26.45 -10.03
CA GLY A 253 -8.85 26.48 -10.90
C GLY A 253 -7.54 26.87 -10.21
N SER A 254 -7.58 27.28 -8.95
CA SER A 254 -6.40 27.64 -8.15
C SER A 254 -6.04 26.54 -7.15
N PHE A 255 -4.77 26.52 -6.70
CA PHE A 255 -4.22 25.50 -5.81
C PHE A 255 -3.70 26.14 -4.53
N TYR A 256 -3.93 25.48 -3.40
CA TYR A 256 -3.68 26.00 -2.06
C TYR A 256 -3.10 24.95 -1.13
N ASP A 257 -2.46 25.40 -0.06
CA ASP A 257 -2.09 24.65 1.14
C ASP A 257 -1.10 23.48 0.94
N LEU A 258 -0.35 23.46 -0.19
CA LEU A 258 0.72 22.48 -0.37
C LEU A 258 1.70 22.55 0.79
N GLY A 259 2.06 21.40 1.34
CA GLY A 259 2.99 21.30 2.46
C GLY A 259 2.42 21.69 3.83
N SER A 260 1.20 22.26 3.89
CA SER A 260 0.60 22.71 5.15
C SER A 260 -0.67 22.00 5.55
N ARG A 261 -1.40 21.42 4.57
CA ARG A 261 -2.63 20.66 4.82
C ARG A 261 -2.78 19.48 3.86
N ALA A 262 -3.44 18.44 4.34
CA ALA A 262 -3.89 17.31 3.56
C ALA A 262 -5.41 17.19 3.69
N TYR A 263 -6.11 17.10 2.57
CA TYR A 263 -7.56 16.99 2.49
C TYR A 263 -7.95 15.70 1.82
N PHE A 264 -8.89 14.97 2.40
CA PHE A 264 -9.36 13.68 1.89
C PHE A 264 -10.87 13.66 1.80
N TRP A 265 -11.39 13.45 0.61
CA TRP A 265 -12.81 13.20 0.45
C TRP A 265 -13.26 11.95 1.22
N THR A 266 -14.50 11.98 1.68
CA THR A 266 -15.23 10.78 2.08
C THR A 266 -16.28 10.46 1.02
N ALA A 267 -16.79 9.21 1.00
CA ALA A 267 -17.92 8.84 0.16
C ALA A 267 -19.26 9.41 0.65
N THR A 268 -19.27 10.09 1.81
CA THR A 268 -20.50 10.59 2.44
C THR A 268 -20.86 11.97 1.93
N GLU A 269 -22.04 12.07 1.36
CA GLU A 269 -22.63 13.32 0.93
C GLU A 269 -23.20 14.09 2.13
N SER A 270 -23.03 15.41 2.14
CA SER A 270 -23.63 16.31 3.14
C SER A 270 -24.92 16.94 2.62
N SER A 271 -24.90 17.36 1.36
CA SER A 271 -26.06 17.95 0.67
C SER A 271 -25.94 17.80 -0.84
N SER A 272 -26.92 18.30 -1.59
CA SER A 272 -26.83 18.32 -3.06
C SER A 272 -25.56 18.97 -3.60
N SER A 273 -25.00 19.96 -2.89
CA SER A 273 -23.82 20.73 -3.32
C SER A 273 -22.55 20.44 -2.53
N TYR A 274 -22.65 19.79 -1.36
CA TYR A 274 -21.55 19.58 -0.42
C TYR A 274 -21.35 18.10 -0.10
N ALA A 275 -20.09 17.73 0.21
CA ALA A 275 -19.72 16.42 0.70
C ALA A 275 -18.72 16.53 1.86
N TYR A 276 -18.72 15.54 2.74
CA TYR A 276 -17.81 15.52 3.88
C TYR A 276 -16.39 15.16 3.45
N TYR A 277 -15.43 15.78 4.15
CA TYR A 277 -14.01 15.46 4.03
C TYR A 277 -13.34 15.42 5.40
N ARG A 278 -12.18 14.77 5.45
CA ARG A 278 -11.26 14.81 6.58
C ARG A 278 -10.02 15.58 6.19
N PHE A 279 -9.45 16.30 7.17
CA PHE A 279 -8.23 17.03 6.88
C PHE A 279 -7.28 17.07 8.07
N PHE A 280 -6.02 17.17 7.71
CA PHE A 280 -4.91 17.33 8.62
C PHE A 280 -4.28 18.70 8.38
N THR A 281 -3.81 19.30 9.46
CA THR A 281 -3.01 20.53 9.45
C THR A 281 -1.62 20.22 10.01
N THR A 282 -0.82 21.24 10.21
CA THR A 282 0.46 21.11 10.96
C THR A 282 0.25 20.69 12.42
N GLY A 283 -0.97 20.76 12.94
CA GLY A 283 -1.32 20.31 14.30
C GLY A 283 -1.46 18.80 14.46
N ALA A 284 -1.82 18.39 15.67
CA ALA A 284 -1.93 16.97 16.06
C ALA A 284 -3.24 16.30 15.65
N SER A 285 -4.26 17.06 15.30
CA SER A 285 -5.62 16.54 15.13
C SER A 285 -5.93 16.15 13.69
N MET A 286 -6.82 15.17 13.54
CA MET A 286 -7.63 14.97 12.34
C MET A 286 -8.94 15.74 12.51
N ASN A 287 -9.29 16.54 11.53
CA ASN A 287 -10.46 17.40 11.54
C ASN A 287 -11.47 16.97 10.48
N SER A 288 -12.71 17.41 10.63
CA SER A 288 -13.85 17.10 9.76
C SER A 288 -14.57 18.37 9.35
N ASN A 289 -14.97 18.44 8.09
CA ASN A 289 -15.87 19.48 7.58
C ASN A 289 -16.56 18.96 6.32
N ASP A 290 -17.47 19.76 5.74
CA ASP A 290 -18.02 19.56 4.41
C ASP A 290 -17.72 20.77 3.52
N PHE A 291 -17.64 20.54 2.23
CA PHE A 291 -17.41 21.63 1.28
C PHE A 291 -17.92 21.29 -0.12
N ASN A 292 -17.86 22.27 -1.02
CA ASN A 292 -18.40 22.18 -2.36
C ASN A 292 -17.78 21.00 -3.14
N LYS A 293 -18.62 20.17 -3.73
CA LYS A 293 -18.27 18.97 -4.50
C LYS A 293 -17.35 19.24 -5.69
N SER A 294 -17.28 20.47 -6.17
CA SER A 294 -16.40 20.86 -7.28
C SER A 294 -14.93 21.02 -6.90
N ASN A 295 -14.62 21.07 -5.60
CA ASN A 295 -13.23 21.18 -5.13
C ASN A 295 -12.47 19.87 -5.38
N GLY A 296 -11.16 19.99 -5.59
CA GLY A 296 -10.27 18.86 -5.75
C GLY A 296 -9.55 18.53 -4.44
N TYR A 297 -9.77 17.35 -3.88
CA TYR A 297 -9.09 16.81 -2.70
C TYR A 297 -8.48 15.44 -3.01
N SER A 298 -7.52 15.01 -2.20
CA SER A 298 -6.95 13.66 -2.28
C SER A 298 -7.99 12.59 -1.97
N VAL A 299 -7.72 11.37 -2.42
CA VAL A 299 -8.52 10.18 -2.12
C VAL A 299 -7.61 9.11 -1.53
N ARG A 300 -8.08 8.42 -0.52
CA ARG A 300 -7.56 7.17 0.02
C ARG A 300 -8.65 6.13 -0.06
N LEU A 301 -8.30 4.92 -0.40
CA LEU A 301 -9.25 3.82 -0.40
C LEU A 301 -9.07 2.97 0.85
N VAL A 302 -10.15 2.33 1.26
CA VAL A 302 -10.18 1.29 2.29
C VAL A 302 -10.74 0.02 1.66
N LYS A 303 -10.21 -1.13 2.09
CA LYS A 303 -10.61 -2.43 1.56
C LYS A 303 -11.97 -2.84 2.10
N ASP A 304 -12.77 -3.44 1.23
CA ASP A 304 -14.06 -4.03 1.61
C ASP A 304 -13.84 -5.12 2.68
N SER A 305 -14.73 -5.17 3.67
CA SER A 305 -14.72 -6.25 4.65
C SER A 305 -15.06 -7.57 3.94
N GLN A 306 -14.24 -8.60 4.15
CA GLN A 306 -14.52 -9.95 3.68
C GLN A 306 -15.58 -10.60 4.57
#